data_7a1e164bc9f4344b89720aefa193d79e
#
_entry.id   7a1e164bc9f4344b89720aefa193d79e
#
_cell.length_a   1.000
_cell.length_b   1.000
_cell.length_c   1.000
_cell.angle_alpha   90.00
_cell.angle_beta   90.00
_cell.angle_gamma   90.00
#
_symmetry.space_group_name_H-M   'P 1'
#
loop_
_entity.id
_entity.type
_entity.pdbx_description
1 polymer ?
#
loop_
_entity_poly.entity_id
_entity_poly.type
_entity_poly.pdbx_seq_one_letter_code
_entity_poly.pdbx_strand_id
1 'polypeptide(L)'
;VYKRQVEYVSANPTGPLHAAHARGAVLGDAMAGLLDFCGWNVTREYYINDAGAQVDTLARSAHLRYCEALGRKIGDIPAGLYPGAYLVEVGQKLAAAHGEAFLDADETEWLEPVRSFTIDVMMDGVRQDLEALGISMDRFSSERALVDSGAVAAAIERLTNEGHVYRGILEPPKGKEAEDWEPREQLLFRASEFGDDTDRPLQKSDGSWTYFASDVAYHMDKLDRTGGPLINIFGVDHGGYVKRMMAAVEALSGRKGQLDIQLCQLVNLMEDGKPVKMSKRAGTFVTVRD
;
A
#
# COMPACT_ATOMS: atom_id res chain seq x y z
N VAL A 1 -6.18 22.74 -19.81
CA VAL A 1 -4.95 22.13 -19.27
C VAL A 1 -5.21 20.65 -19.11
N TYR A 2 -4.40 19.83 -19.78
CA TYR A 2 -4.50 18.36 -19.64
C TYR A 2 -3.92 17.95 -18.30
N LYS A 3 -4.71 17.27 -17.47
CA LYS A 3 -4.27 16.79 -16.16
C LYS A 3 -3.93 15.32 -16.21
N ARG A 4 -2.93 14.90 -15.44
CA ARG A 4 -2.50 13.50 -15.30
C ARG A 4 -2.05 13.27 -13.85
N GLN A 5 -2.44 12.16 -13.26
CA GLN A 5 -1.87 11.73 -11.99
C GLN A 5 -0.98 10.52 -12.25
N VAL A 6 0.18 10.47 -11.61
CA VAL A 6 1.13 9.35 -11.67
C VAL A 6 1.40 8.88 -10.26
N GLU A 7 0.98 7.65 -9.95
CA GLU A 7 1.30 6.97 -8.69
C GLU A 7 2.49 6.05 -8.88
N TYR A 8 3.48 6.17 -8.01
CA TYR A 8 4.66 5.32 -8.05
C TYR A 8 5.34 5.21 -6.69
N VAL A 9 6.24 4.24 -6.54
CA VAL A 9 6.86 3.77 -5.31
C VAL A 9 5.85 3.08 -4.42
N SER A 10 4.97 3.80 -3.74
CA SER A 10 3.89 3.32 -2.85
C SER A 10 4.30 2.10 -1.99
N ALA A 11 5.54 2.14 -1.47
CA ALA A 11 6.08 1.07 -0.64
C ALA A 11 5.41 1.06 0.73
N ASN A 12 5.15 -0.14 1.28
CA ASN A 12 4.61 -0.27 2.63
C ASN A 12 5.54 0.40 3.65
N PRO A 13 5.01 1.20 4.60
CA PRO A 13 5.78 1.95 5.59
C PRO A 13 6.33 1.03 6.70
N THR A 14 6.82 -0.15 6.34
CA THR A 14 7.34 -1.18 7.26
C THR A 14 8.86 -1.22 7.33
N GLY A 15 9.53 -0.21 6.82
CA GLY A 15 10.98 -0.04 6.84
C GLY A 15 11.47 0.84 5.69
N PRO A 16 12.79 1.09 5.60
CA PRO A 16 13.40 1.92 4.58
C PRO A 16 13.09 1.47 3.15
N LEU A 17 13.25 2.38 2.20
CA LEU A 17 13.23 2.02 0.78
C LEU A 17 14.45 1.13 0.48
N HIS A 18 14.23 0.06 -0.29
CA HIS A 18 15.31 -0.82 -0.75
C HIS A 18 15.53 -0.68 -2.26
N ALA A 19 16.64 -1.20 -2.76
CA ALA A 19 17.07 -1.06 -4.15
C ALA A 19 15.98 -1.41 -5.19
N ALA A 20 15.08 -2.36 -4.88
CA ALA A 20 13.98 -2.70 -5.79
C ALA A 20 12.94 -1.56 -5.94
N HIS A 21 12.74 -0.75 -4.90
CA HIS A 21 11.86 0.42 -4.99
C HIS A 21 12.47 1.54 -5.86
N ALA A 22 13.80 1.68 -5.86
CA ALA A 22 14.48 2.71 -6.64
C ALA A 22 14.14 2.64 -8.14
N ARG A 23 14.02 1.43 -8.69
CA ARG A 23 13.66 1.25 -10.11
C ARG A 23 12.27 1.83 -10.43
N GLY A 24 11.28 1.52 -9.60
CA GLY A 24 9.92 2.07 -9.74
C GLY A 24 9.89 3.59 -9.52
N ALA A 25 10.69 4.07 -8.58
CA ALA A 25 10.82 5.49 -8.27
C ALA A 25 11.38 6.28 -9.47
N VAL A 26 12.50 5.84 -10.03
CA VAL A 26 13.13 6.49 -11.20
C VAL A 26 12.23 6.42 -12.43
N LEU A 27 11.58 5.26 -12.68
CA LEU A 27 10.66 5.13 -13.83
C LEU A 27 9.47 6.08 -13.69
N GLY A 28 8.88 6.15 -12.49
CA GLY A 28 7.72 7.01 -12.24
C GLY A 28 8.04 8.48 -12.35
N ASP A 29 9.16 8.90 -11.78
CA ASP A 29 9.58 10.29 -11.82
C ASP A 29 9.98 10.73 -13.23
N ALA A 30 10.72 9.89 -13.97
CA ALA A 30 11.04 10.15 -15.36
C ALA A 30 9.79 10.28 -16.24
N MET A 31 8.80 9.39 -16.04
CA MET A 31 7.53 9.46 -16.76
C MET A 31 6.75 10.72 -16.41
N ALA A 32 6.66 11.07 -15.12
CA ALA A 32 6.01 12.29 -14.66
C ALA A 32 6.70 13.54 -15.23
N GLY A 33 8.03 13.57 -15.22
CA GLY A 33 8.83 14.66 -15.79
C GLY A 33 8.65 14.81 -17.30
N LEU A 34 8.59 13.72 -18.07
CA LEU A 34 8.33 13.75 -19.50
C LEU A 34 6.93 14.28 -19.83
N LEU A 35 5.93 13.86 -19.05
CA LEU A 35 4.55 14.34 -19.21
C LEU A 35 4.48 15.86 -18.92
N ASP A 36 5.11 16.30 -17.85
CA ASP A 36 5.18 17.72 -17.48
C ASP A 36 5.89 18.55 -18.57
N PHE A 37 7.03 18.06 -19.07
CA PHE A 37 7.73 18.67 -20.22
C PHE A 37 6.86 18.76 -21.48
N CYS A 38 5.95 17.79 -21.69
CA CYS A 38 4.97 17.80 -22.78
C CYS A 38 3.76 18.71 -22.51
N GLY A 39 3.73 19.45 -21.41
CA GLY A 39 2.69 20.44 -21.09
C GLY A 39 1.49 19.86 -20.34
N TRP A 40 1.61 18.67 -19.75
CA TRP A 40 0.60 18.13 -18.86
C TRP A 40 0.75 18.75 -17.45
N ASN A 41 -0.35 18.98 -16.77
CA ASN A 41 -0.34 19.26 -15.33
C ASN A 41 -0.31 17.92 -14.60
N VAL A 42 0.86 17.52 -14.11
CA VAL A 42 1.10 16.21 -13.49
C VAL A 42 1.03 16.32 -11.99
N THR A 43 0.31 15.39 -11.35
CA THR A 43 0.33 15.18 -9.89
C THR A 43 1.09 13.89 -9.60
N ARG A 44 2.21 13.99 -8.90
CA ARG A 44 3.02 12.87 -8.41
C ARG A 44 2.47 12.40 -7.07
N GLU A 45 2.07 11.15 -6.97
CA GLU A 45 1.38 10.66 -5.79
C GLU A 45 2.02 9.37 -5.25
N TYR A 46 2.14 9.32 -3.93
CA TYR A 46 2.57 8.15 -3.16
C TYR A 46 1.40 7.66 -2.30
N TYR A 47 1.02 6.38 -2.41
CA TYR A 47 0.02 5.75 -1.56
C TYR A 47 0.68 5.12 -0.34
N ILE A 48 0.21 5.49 0.86
CA ILE A 48 0.70 4.98 2.14
C ILE A 48 -0.24 3.85 2.57
N ASN A 49 0.22 2.61 2.53
CA ASN A 49 -0.52 1.44 3.03
C ASN A 49 -0.36 1.35 4.57
N ASP A 50 -1.09 2.19 5.28
CA ASP A 50 -1.04 2.36 6.74
C ASP A 50 -2.25 1.78 7.49
N ALA A 51 -3.12 1.02 6.82
CA ALA A 51 -4.34 0.44 7.41
C ALA A 51 -4.29 -1.08 7.62
N GLY A 52 -3.25 -1.78 7.23
CA GLY A 52 -3.20 -3.25 7.29
C GLY A 52 -2.58 -3.81 8.57
N ALA A 53 -2.76 -5.11 8.84
CA ALA A 53 -2.18 -5.82 9.98
C ALA A 53 -0.63 -5.77 10.03
N GLN A 54 0.03 -5.45 8.92
CA GLN A 54 1.48 -5.29 8.87
C GLN A 54 1.96 -4.09 9.70
N VAL A 55 1.18 -3.01 9.76
CA VAL A 55 1.54 -1.83 10.55
C VAL A 55 1.34 -2.07 12.05
N ASP A 56 0.39 -2.91 12.46
CA ASP A 56 0.27 -3.35 13.85
C ASP A 56 1.48 -4.20 14.26
N THR A 57 1.91 -5.10 13.38
CA THR A 57 3.14 -5.90 13.57
C THR A 57 4.36 -5.01 13.70
N LEU A 58 4.44 -3.96 12.89
CA LEU A 58 5.50 -2.95 12.96
C LEU A 58 5.47 -2.19 14.29
N ALA A 59 4.28 -1.76 14.73
CA ALA A 59 4.10 -1.07 16.00
C ALA A 59 4.54 -1.92 17.20
N ARG A 60 4.18 -3.22 17.21
CA ARG A 60 4.65 -4.16 18.24
C ARG A 60 6.17 -4.30 18.24
N SER A 61 6.77 -4.32 17.06
CA SER A 61 8.25 -4.37 16.93
C SER A 61 8.90 -3.09 17.44
N ALA A 62 8.32 -1.93 17.12
CA ALA A 62 8.79 -0.63 17.60
C ALA A 62 8.62 -0.48 19.12
N HIS A 63 7.52 -0.99 19.70
CA HIS A 63 7.29 -0.98 21.14
C HIS A 63 8.32 -1.82 21.89
N LEU A 64 8.76 -2.97 21.37
CA LEU A 64 9.87 -3.73 21.96
C LEU A 64 11.16 -2.90 21.98
N ARG A 65 11.48 -2.20 20.88
CA ARG A 65 12.65 -1.31 20.82
C ARG A 65 12.52 -0.09 21.74
N TYR A 66 11.32 0.40 21.95
CA TYR A 66 11.02 1.43 22.94
C TYR A 66 11.29 0.93 24.38
N CYS A 67 10.83 -0.28 24.74
CA CYS A 67 11.13 -0.89 26.02
C CYS A 67 12.64 -1.10 26.22
N GLU A 68 13.35 -1.53 25.16
CA GLU A 68 14.81 -1.69 25.18
C GLU A 68 15.52 -0.34 25.42
N ALA A 69 15.06 0.73 24.76
CA ALA A 69 15.62 2.08 24.94
C ALA A 69 15.44 2.61 26.37
N LEU A 70 14.41 2.16 27.08
CA LEU A 70 14.16 2.47 28.50
C LEU A 70 14.85 1.48 29.47
N GLY A 71 15.76 0.62 28.97
CA GLY A 71 16.60 -0.27 29.77
C GLY A 71 15.98 -1.65 30.08
N ARG A 72 14.83 -2.01 29.50
CA ARG A 72 14.31 -3.37 29.63
C ARG A 72 15.08 -4.34 28.76
N LYS A 73 15.35 -5.54 29.30
CA LYS A 73 15.90 -6.64 28.51
C LYS A 73 14.79 -7.31 27.72
N ILE A 74 14.80 -7.16 26.39
CA ILE A 74 13.76 -7.72 25.51
C ILE A 74 14.10 -9.10 24.94
N GLY A 75 15.38 -9.56 25.09
CA GLY A 75 15.83 -10.80 24.43
C GLY A 75 15.83 -10.70 22.91
N ASP A 76 15.67 -11.85 22.23
CA ASP A 76 15.54 -11.90 20.78
C ASP A 76 14.16 -11.39 20.34
N ILE A 77 14.11 -10.75 19.18
CA ILE A 77 12.83 -10.31 18.61
C ILE A 77 11.98 -11.54 18.24
N PRO A 78 10.75 -11.66 18.73
CA PRO A 78 9.89 -12.80 18.47
C PRO A 78 9.66 -13.03 16.98
N ALA A 79 9.52 -14.30 16.58
CA ALA A 79 9.20 -14.67 15.21
C ALA A 79 7.89 -14.00 14.75
N GLY A 80 7.88 -13.48 13.54
CA GLY A 80 6.73 -12.75 12.98
C GLY A 80 6.78 -11.23 13.17
N LEU A 81 7.64 -10.72 14.05
CA LEU A 81 7.91 -9.29 14.20
C LEU A 81 9.07 -8.87 13.29
N TYR A 82 9.27 -7.55 13.14
CA TYR A 82 10.35 -6.98 12.34
C TYR A 82 11.64 -6.83 13.19
N PRO A 83 12.71 -7.57 12.85
CA PRO A 83 13.96 -7.52 13.63
C PRO A 83 14.90 -6.39 13.21
N GLY A 84 14.58 -5.62 12.19
CA GLY A 84 15.49 -4.67 11.54
C GLY A 84 16.05 -3.63 12.49
N ALA A 85 17.36 -3.36 12.37
CA ALA A 85 18.09 -2.38 13.21
C ALA A 85 17.54 -0.95 13.08
N TYR A 86 16.87 -0.62 11.96
CA TYR A 86 16.21 0.68 11.77
C TYR A 86 15.15 0.99 12.85
N LEU A 87 14.57 -0.03 13.49
CA LEU A 87 13.60 0.15 14.56
C LEU A 87 14.23 0.53 15.90
N VAL A 88 15.54 0.37 16.07
CA VAL A 88 16.26 0.83 17.28
C VAL A 88 16.13 2.34 17.41
N GLU A 89 16.38 3.09 16.34
CA GLU A 89 16.20 4.55 16.33
C GLU A 89 14.75 4.96 16.58
N VAL A 90 13.78 4.22 16.04
CA VAL A 90 12.35 4.46 16.29
C VAL A 90 12.03 4.28 17.78
N GLY A 91 12.52 3.21 18.41
CA GLY A 91 12.34 2.97 19.85
C GLY A 91 12.95 4.09 20.70
N GLN A 92 14.14 4.58 20.34
CA GLN A 92 14.76 5.72 21.01
C GLN A 92 13.95 7.01 20.87
N LYS A 93 13.44 7.30 19.67
CA LYS A 93 12.56 8.45 19.43
C LYS A 93 11.24 8.35 20.20
N LEU A 94 10.64 7.16 20.26
CA LEU A 94 9.46 6.90 21.09
C LEU A 94 9.73 7.15 22.58
N ALA A 95 10.86 6.63 23.11
CA ALA A 95 11.25 6.84 24.49
C ALA A 95 11.48 8.33 24.81
N ALA A 96 12.11 9.07 23.90
CA ALA A 96 12.33 10.51 24.05
C ALA A 96 11.01 11.30 24.03
N ALA A 97 10.04 10.89 23.20
CA ALA A 97 8.77 11.59 23.04
C ALA A 97 7.75 11.28 24.15
N HIS A 98 7.72 10.06 24.65
CA HIS A 98 6.66 9.56 25.55
C HIS A 98 7.17 9.13 26.94
N GLY A 99 8.50 9.16 27.20
CA GLY A 99 9.06 8.69 28.47
C GLY A 99 8.65 7.24 28.74
N GLU A 100 8.16 6.96 29.95
CA GLU A 100 7.73 5.63 30.38
C GLU A 100 6.22 5.37 30.18
N ALA A 101 5.49 6.26 29.48
CA ALA A 101 4.03 6.20 29.38
C ALA A 101 3.47 4.87 28.86
N PHE A 102 4.20 4.17 28.00
CA PHE A 102 3.76 2.90 27.38
C PHE A 102 4.52 1.68 27.91
N LEU A 103 5.38 1.84 28.95
CA LEU A 103 6.28 0.80 29.39
C LEU A 103 5.54 -0.38 30.05
N ASP A 104 4.52 -0.07 30.83
CA ASP A 104 3.67 -1.02 31.57
C ASP A 104 2.18 -0.93 31.18
N ALA A 105 1.88 -0.19 30.12
CA ALA A 105 0.52 -0.03 29.62
C ALA A 105 0.03 -1.27 28.85
N ASP A 106 -1.27 -1.50 28.84
CA ASP A 106 -1.88 -2.56 28.05
C ASP A 106 -1.77 -2.26 26.54
N GLU A 107 -1.74 -3.31 25.69
CA GLU A 107 -1.61 -3.14 24.23
C GLU A 107 -2.69 -2.23 23.65
N THR A 108 -3.89 -2.26 24.17
CA THR A 108 -5.01 -1.41 23.75
C THR A 108 -4.75 0.08 23.96
N GLU A 109 -3.87 0.44 24.89
CA GLU A 109 -3.55 1.83 25.21
C GLU A 109 -2.41 2.37 24.34
N TRP A 110 -1.41 1.53 24.05
CA TRP A 110 -0.21 1.99 23.33
C TRP A 110 -0.19 1.65 21.84
N LEU A 111 -0.95 0.64 21.37
CA LEU A 111 -0.81 0.15 19.98
C LEU A 111 -1.06 1.27 18.95
N GLU A 112 -2.14 2.03 19.11
CA GLU A 112 -2.47 3.12 18.17
C GLU A 112 -1.47 4.28 18.20
N PRO A 113 -1.11 4.86 19.37
CA PRO A 113 -0.10 5.91 19.43
C PRO A 113 1.26 5.47 18.88
N VAL A 114 1.72 4.26 19.25
CA VAL A 114 3.00 3.72 18.77
C VAL A 114 2.95 3.44 17.27
N ARG A 115 1.83 2.93 16.75
CA ARG A 115 1.62 2.71 15.32
C ARG A 115 1.72 4.02 14.54
N SER A 116 0.95 5.04 14.93
CA SER A 116 0.96 6.34 14.27
C SER A 116 2.37 6.95 14.25
N PHE A 117 3.01 7.01 15.41
CA PHE A 117 4.36 7.54 15.54
C PHE A 117 5.37 6.78 14.67
N THR A 118 5.29 5.44 14.67
CA THR A 118 6.22 4.61 13.89
C THR A 118 6.04 4.83 12.39
N ILE A 119 4.79 4.93 11.92
CA ILE A 119 4.49 5.22 10.51
C ILE A 119 5.06 6.58 10.13
N ASP A 120 4.87 7.61 10.96
CA ASP A 120 5.39 8.95 10.70
C ASP A 120 6.91 8.95 10.57
N VAL A 121 7.63 8.28 11.48
CA VAL A 121 9.10 8.15 11.41
C VAL A 121 9.52 7.39 10.14
N MET A 122 8.84 6.31 9.78
CA MET A 122 9.13 5.57 8.55
C MET A 122 8.89 6.42 7.31
N MET A 123 7.79 7.17 7.26
CA MET A 123 7.46 8.02 6.13
C MET A 123 8.40 9.22 6.01
N ASP A 124 8.91 9.75 7.12
CA ASP A 124 9.95 10.78 7.07
C ASP A 124 11.26 10.25 6.46
N GLY A 125 11.64 9.01 6.80
CA GLY A 125 12.75 8.32 6.14
C GLY A 125 12.52 8.12 4.64
N VAL A 126 11.33 7.70 4.25
CA VAL A 126 10.93 7.53 2.84
C VAL A 126 11.01 8.85 2.08
N ARG A 127 10.52 9.97 2.65
CA ARG A 127 10.60 11.30 2.04
C ARG A 127 12.04 11.73 1.82
N GLN A 128 12.91 11.53 2.83
CA GLN A 128 14.33 11.83 2.72
C GLN A 128 15.04 10.97 1.67
N ASP A 129 14.69 9.69 1.55
CA ASP A 129 15.24 8.80 0.52
C ASP A 129 14.84 9.25 -0.89
N LEU A 130 13.57 9.63 -1.07
CA LEU A 130 13.09 10.17 -2.35
C LEU A 130 13.76 11.50 -2.70
N GLU A 131 13.89 12.42 -1.73
CA GLU A 131 14.57 13.69 -1.91
C GLU A 131 16.05 13.50 -2.30
N ALA A 132 16.73 12.52 -1.67
CA ALA A 132 18.12 12.18 -2.02
C ALA A 132 18.26 11.63 -3.45
N LEU A 133 17.21 11.02 -4.00
CA LEU A 133 17.11 10.62 -5.41
C LEU A 133 16.69 11.75 -6.35
N GLY A 134 16.43 12.96 -5.83
CA GLY A 134 15.89 14.09 -6.59
C GLY A 134 14.41 13.97 -6.94
N ILE A 135 13.67 13.10 -6.25
CA ILE A 135 12.25 12.84 -6.47
C ILE A 135 11.40 13.61 -5.46
N SER A 136 10.46 14.41 -5.96
CA SER A 136 9.52 15.16 -5.15
C SER A 136 8.10 14.69 -5.44
N MET A 137 7.38 14.30 -4.39
CA MET A 137 5.96 13.92 -4.46
C MET A 137 5.07 15.12 -4.13
N ASP A 138 4.04 15.34 -4.93
CA ASP A 138 3.04 16.39 -4.69
C ASP A 138 2.06 15.95 -3.60
N ARG A 139 1.83 14.63 -3.46
CA ARG A 139 0.86 14.08 -2.52
C ARG A 139 1.30 12.75 -1.92
N PHE A 140 1.03 12.61 -0.63
CA PHE A 140 1.06 11.36 0.11
C PHE A 140 -0.36 11.04 0.58
N SER A 141 -0.95 9.96 0.08
CA SER A 141 -2.34 9.56 0.39
C SER A 141 -2.36 8.37 1.34
N SER A 142 -2.97 8.56 2.52
CA SER A 142 -3.10 7.53 3.56
C SER A 142 -4.31 6.63 3.29
N GLU A 143 -4.11 5.31 3.29
CA GLU A 143 -5.18 4.31 3.22
C GLU A 143 -6.11 4.43 4.42
N ARG A 144 -5.53 4.60 5.63
CA ARG A 144 -6.31 4.76 6.85
C ARG A 144 -7.22 5.98 6.78
N ALA A 145 -6.68 7.14 6.41
CA ALA A 145 -7.48 8.34 6.29
C ALA A 145 -8.65 8.17 5.31
N LEU A 146 -8.43 7.43 4.22
CA LEU A 146 -9.47 7.10 3.25
C LEU A 146 -10.54 6.18 3.87
N VAL A 147 -10.14 5.15 4.59
CA VAL A 147 -11.07 4.22 5.25
C VAL A 147 -11.87 4.94 6.34
N ASP A 148 -11.21 5.71 7.20
CA ASP A 148 -11.82 6.43 8.32
C ASP A 148 -12.80 7.52 7.85
N SER A 149 -12.60 8.09 6.67
CA SER A 149 -13.51 9.06 6.06
C SER A 149 -14.83 8.45 5.55
N GLY A 150 -14.96 7.12 5.52
CA GLY A 150 -16.11 6.42 4.94
C GLY A 150 -16.09 6.36 3.39
N ALA A 151 -15.00 6.75 2.76
CA ALA A 151 -14.88 6.77 1.29
C ALA A 151 -15.09 5.39 0.65
N VAL A 152 -14.75 4.29 1.35
CA VAL A 152 -14.98 2.93 0.85
C VAL A 152 -16.47 2.65 0.69
N ALA A 153 -17.27 2.96 1.73
CA ALA A 153 -18.72 2.78 1.67
C ALA A 153 -19.34 3.67 0.57
N ALA A 154 -18.90 4.91 0.44
CA ALA A 154 -19.39 5.84 -0.59
C ALA A 154 -19.06 5.36 -2.02
N ALA A 155 -17.86 4.81 -2.26
CA ALA A 155 -17.48 4.27 -3.55
C ALA A 155 -18.33 3.05 -3.94
N ILE A 156 -18.57 2.15 -2.99
CA ILE A 156 -19.39 0.96 -3.21
C ILE A 156 -20.86 1.33 -3.41
N GLU A 157 -21.36 2.31 -2.67
CA GLU A 157 -22.73 2.84 -2.87
C GLU A 157 -22.90 3.43 -4.26
N ARG A 158 -21.94 4.21 -4.74
CA ARG A 158 -21.94 4.76 -6.10
C ARG A 158 -22.01 3.65 -7.14
N LEU A 159 -21.11 2.66 -7.08
CA LEU A 159 -21.14 1.53 -8.02
C LEU A 159 -22.43 0.71 -7.92
N THR A 160 -23.04 0.62 -6.73
CA THR A 160 -24.33 -0.06 -6.54
C THR A 160 -25.46 0.70 -7.21
N ASN A 161 -25.51 2.02 -7.05
CA ASN A 161 -26.53 2.88 -7.68
C ASN A 161 -26.41 2.89 -9.20
N GLU A 162 -25.20 2.72 -9.74
CA GLU A 162 -24.92 2.59 -11.16
C GLU A 162 -25.18 1.17 -11.71
N GLY A 163 -25.56 0.19 -10.85
CA GLY A 163 -25.90 -1.18 -11.24
C GLY A 163 -24.70 -2.12 -11.40
N HIS A 164 -23.51 -1.68 -11.01
CA HIS A 164 -22.26 -2.44 -11.16
C HIS A 164 -21.95 -3.38 -9.98
N VAL A 165 -22.80 -3.41 -8.96
CA VAL A 165 -22.65 -4.25 -7.76
C VAL A 165 -23.91 -5.10 -7.58
N TYR A 166 -23.73 -6.36 -7.19
CA TYR A 166 -24.82 -7.30 -6.93
C TYR A 166 -24.44 -8.30 -5.82
N ARG A 167 -25.45 -9.00 -5.30
CA ARG A 167 -25.22 -10.15 -4.42
C ARG A 167 -25.24 -11.44 -5.24
N GLY A 168 -24.25 -12.29 -5.06
CA GLY A 168 -24.10 -13.52 -5.81
C GLY A 168 -23.08 -14.46 -5.22
N ILE A 169 -22.96 -15.64 -5.83
CA ILE A 169 -22.03 -16.68 -5.46
C ILE A 169 -21.01 -16.80 -6.58
N LEU A 170 -19.73 -16.67 -6.26
CA LEU A 170 -18.64 -16.92 -7.22
C LEU A 170 -18.42 -18.41 -7.38
N GLU A 171 -18.03 -18.83 -8.58
CA GLU A 171 -17.55 -20.19 -8.82
C GLU A 171 -16.21 -20.42 -8.10
N PRO A 172 -15.88 -21.69 -7.74
CA PRO A 172 -14.60 -22.01 -7.13
C PRO A 172 -13.43 -21.55 -8.02
N PRO A 173 -12.32 -21.07 -7.40
CA PRO A 173 -11.14 -20.66 -8.16
C PRO A 173 -10.60 -21.84 -9.00
N LYS A 174 -10.31 -21.60 -10.27
CA LYS A 174 -9.73 -22.60 -11.17
C LYS A 174 -8.44 -23.18 -10.56
N GLY A 175 -8.38 -24.50 -10.42
CA GLY A 175 -7.20 -25.23 -9.93
C GLY A 175 -7.12 -25.42 -8.41
N LYS A 176 -8.14 -25.07 -7.63
CA LYS A 176 -8.32 -25.56 -6.26
C LYS A 176 -9.35 -26.68 -6.25
N GLU A 177 -9.05 -27.78 -5.52
CA GLU A 177 -10.01 -28.85 -5.33
C GLU A 177 -11.24 -28.30 -4.61
N ALA A 178 -12.41 -28.74 -5.06
CA ALA A 178 -13.71 -28.24 -4.57
C ALA A 178 -14.02 -28.65 -3.12
N GLU A 179 -13.15 -29.44 -2.48
CA GLU A 179 -13.37 -30.01 -1.15
C GLU A 179 -13.40 -28.95 -0.04
N ASP A 180 -12.72 -27.82 -0.20
CA ASP A 180 -12.69 -26.72 0.79
C ASP A 180 -13.50 -25.48 0.34
N TRP A 181 -14.26 -25.55 -0.76
CA TRP A 181 -15.03 -24.43 -1.25
C TRP A 181 -16.50 -24.57 -0.83
N GLU A 182 -16.96 -23.58 -0.07
CA GLU A 182 -18.38 -23.45 0.29
C GLU A 182 -19.04 -22.33 -0.51
N PRO A 183 -20.19 -22.61 -1.18
CA PRO A 183 -20.95 -21.58 -1.87
C PRO A 183 -21.53 -20.61 -0.84
N ARG A 184 -21.13 -19.33 -0.93
CA ARG A 184 -21.67 -18.28 -0.07
C ARG A 184 -22.01 -17.04 -0.88
N GLU A 185 -23.10 -16.40 -0.52
CA GLU A 185 -23.50 -15.13 -1.10
C GLU A 185 -22.52 -14.03 -0.65
N GLN A 186 -22.03 -13.24 -1.58
CA GLN A 186 -21.09 -12.15 -1.37
C GLN A 186 -21.56 -10.91 -2.12
N LEU A 187 -21.11 -9.74 -1.65
CA LEU A 187 -21.25 -8.50 -2.41
C LEU A 187 -20.16 -8.46 -3.48
N LEU A 188 -20.56 -8.43 -4.74
CA LEU A 188 -19.69 -8.60 -5.91
C LEU A 188 -19.74 -7.37 -6.83
N PHE A 189 -18.58 -6.95 -7.31
CA PHE A 189 -18.45 -6.01 -8.42
C PHE A 189 -18.42 -6.76 -9.74
N ARG A 190 -19.18 -6.29 -10.74
CA ARG A 190 -19.28 -6.86 -12.09
C ARG A 190 -18.04 -6.58 -12.94
N ALA A 191 -16.88 -6.97 -12.46
CA ALA A 191 -15.60 -6.70 -13.10
C ALA A 191 -15.50 -7.34 -14.50
N SER A 192 -16.18 -8.47 -14.72
CA SER A 192 -16.22 -9.16 -16.01
C SER A 192 -16.90 -8.33 -17.12
N GLU A 193 -17.85 -7.46 -16.79
CA GLU A 193 -18.48 -6.54 -17.75
C GLU A 193 -17.50 -5.46 -18.25
N PHE A 194 -16.41 -5.22 -17.50
CA PHE A 194 -15.38 -4.21 -17.79
C PHE A 194 -14.04 -4.83 -18.19
N GLY A 195 -14.00 -6.13 -18.54
CA GLY A 195 -12.82 -6.78 -19.11
C GLY A 195 -11.92 -7.54 -18.14
N ASP A 196 -12.34 -7.73 -16.88
CA ASP A 196 -11.68 -8.69 -15.97
C ASP A 196 -12.15 -10.12 -16.30
N ASP A 197 -11.41 -11.10 -15.82
CA ASP A 197 -11.68 -12.52 -16.07
C ASP A 197 -12.84 -13.08 -15.21
N THR A 198 -13.18 -12.39 -14.10
CA THR A 198 -14.24 -12.78 -13.17
C THR A 198 -14.69 -11.59 -12.34
N ASP A 199 -15.89 -11.67 -11.78
CA ASP A 199 -16.38 -10.68 -10.83
C ASP A 199 -15.61 -10.73 -9.50
N ARG A 200 -15.60 -9.63 -8.77
CA ARG A 200 -14.70 -9.47 -7.61
C ARG A 200 -15.46 -9.21 -6.31
N PRO A 201 -15.12 -9.91 -5.22
CA PRO A 201 -15.74 -9.68 -3.92
C PRO A 201 -15.30 -8.34 -3.34
N LEU A 202 -16.27 -7.56 -2.89
CA LEU A 202 -16.07 -6.26 -2.23
C LEU A 202 -16.10 -6.37 -0.71
N GLN A 203 -16.77 -7.41 -0.18
CA GLN A 203 -16.96 -7.61 1.25
C GLN A 203 -16.56 -9.03 1.66
N LYS A 204 -15.92 -9.16 2.81
CA LYS A 204 -15.56 -10.44 3.42
C LYS A 204 -16.77 -11.06 4.15
N SER A 205 -16.60 -12.30 4.63
CA SER A 205 -17.65 -13.04 5.37
C SER A 205 -18.03 -12.38 6.70
N ASP A 206 -17.11 -11.67 7.34
CA ASP A 206 -17.30 -10.94 8.58
C ASP A 206 -17.94 -9.54 8.38
N GLY A 207 -18.27 -9.19 7.13
CA GLY A 207 -18.82 -7.88 6.78
C GLY A 207 -17.79 -6.79 6.57
N SER A 208 -16.50 -7.03 6.82
CA SER A 208 -15.45 -6.06 6.54
C SER A 208 -15.16 -5.95 5.05
N TRP A 209 -14.63 -4.79 4.63
CA TRP A 209 -14.26 -4.57 3.25
C TRP A 209 -13.03 -5.39 2.85
N THR A 210 -12.97 -5.79 1.58
CA THR A 210 -11.76 -6.38 1.00
C THR A 210 -10.75 -5.28 0.67
N TYR A 211 -9.48 -5.66 0.49
CA TYR A 211 -8.46 -4.72 -0.02
C TYR A 211 -8.86 -4.11 -1.35
N PHE A 212 -9.51 -4.89 -2.22
CA PHE A 212 -9.99 -4.39 -3.50
C PHE A 212 -11.03 -3.27 -3.34
N ALA A 213 -11.91 -3.35 -2.36
CA ALA A 213 -12.88 -2.28 -2.09
C ALA A 213 -12.19 -0.97 -1.66
N SER A 214 -11.12 -1.06 -0.85
CA SER A 214 -10.29 0.10 -0.49
C SER A 214 -9.60 0.71 -1.71
N ASP A 215 -9.07 -0.13 -2.59
CA ASP A 215 -8.43 0.32 -3.84
C ASP A 215 -9.42 0.98 -4.80
N VAL A 216 -10.66 0.48 -4.88
CA VAL A 216 -11.76 1.10 -5.64
C VAL A 216 -12.04 2.50 -5.12
N ALA A 217 -12.14 2.67 -3.80
CA ALA A 217 -12.38 3.96 -3.17
C ALA A 217 -11.22 4.94 -3.41
N TYR A 218 -9.99 4.45 -3.32
CA TYR A 218 -8.81 5.26 -3.59
C TYR A 218 -8.77 5.75 -5.05
N HIS A 219 -9.12 4.89 -6.01
CA HIS A 219 -9.17 5.31 -7.41
C HIS A 219 -10.34 6.26 -7.70
N MET A 220 -11.46 6.14 -6.98
CA MET A 220 -12.53 7.13 -7.04
C MET A 220 -12.03 8.51 -6.56
N ASP A 221 -11.35 8.57 -5.40
CA ASP A 221 -10.75 9.80 -4.88
C ASP A 221 -9.75 10.42 -5.88
N LYS A 222 -8.89 9.58 -6.51
CA LYS A 222 -7.96 10.04 -7.56
C LYS A 222 -8.69 10.65 -8.75
N LEU A 223 -9.72 10.00 -9.27
CA LEU A 223 -10.52 10.48 -10.40
C LEU A 223 -11.19 11.83 -10.06
N ASP A 224 -11.79 11.94 -8.89
CA ASP A 224 -12.51 13.15 -8.46
C ASP A 224 -11.55 14.34 -8.28
N ARG A 225 -10.35 14.11 -7.73
CA ARG A 225 -9.34 15.15 -7.55
C ARG A 225 -8.66 15.57 -8.85
N THR A 226 -8.33 14.60 -9.68
CA THR A 226 -7.54 14.85 -10.89
C THR A 226 -8.40 15.36 -12.03
N GLY A 227 -9.59 14.78 -12.21
CA GLY A 227 -10.46 15.03 -13.37
C GLY A 227 -9.80 14.64 -14.70
N GLY A 228 -8.75 13.80 -14.67
CA GLY A 228 -7.99 13.33 -15.83
C GLY A 228 -7.53 11.88 -15.67
N PRO A 229 -6.90 11.31 -16.71
CA PRO A 229 -6.43 9.94 -16.68
C PRO A 229 -5.32 9.71 -15.62
N LEU A 230 -5.30 8.49 -15.10
CA LEU A 230 -4.41 8.00 -14.05
C LEU A 230 -3.33 7.09 -14.63
N ILE A 231 -2.15 7.12 -14.04
CA ILE A 231 -1.07 6.16 -14.33
C ILE A 231 -0.61 5.57 -13.00
N ASN A 232 -0.59 4.25 -12.89
CA ASN A 232 0.00 3.56 -11.74
C ASN A 232 1.23 2.77 -12.18
N ILE A 233 2.31 2.82 -11.39
CA ILE A 233 3.49 1.99 -11.61
C ILE A 233 3.54 0.92 -10.53
N PHE A 234 3.30 -0.32 -10.92
CA PHE A 234 3.27 -1.49 -10.05
C PHE A 234 4.48 -2.39 -10.27
N GLY A 235 4.87 -3.14 -9.26
CA GLY A 235 5.75 -4.29 -9.44
C GLY A 235 5.08 -5.37 -10.30
N VAL A 236 5.87 -6.12 -11.07
CA VAL A 236 5.36 -7.18 -11.96
C VAL A 236 4.61 -8.29 -11.18
N ASP A 237 4.90 -8.47 -9.91
CA ASP A 237 4.21 -9.36 -8.99
C ASP A 237 2.72 -8.99 -8.80
N HIS A 238 2.35 -7.74 -9.08
CA HIS A 238 0.96 -7.27 -9.12
C HIS A 238 0.27 -7.42 -10.48
N GLY A 239 0.88 -8.11 -11.46
CA GLY A 239 0.33 -8.27 -12.81
C GLY A 239 -1.09 -8.82 -12.85
N GLY A 240 -1.43 -9.76 -11.95
CA GLY A 240 -2.79 -10.30 -11.80
C GLY A 240 -3.81 -9.29 -11.24
N TYR A 241 -3.38 -8.11 -10.79
CA TYR A 241 -4.23 -7.07 -10.25
C TYR A 241 -4.66 -6.04 -11.30
N VAL A 242 -3.97 -5.99 -12.43
CA VAL A 242 -4.13 -4.96 -13.47
C VAL A 242 -5.56 -4.91 -14.02
N LYS A 243 -6.08 -6.04 -14.50
CA LYS A 243 -7.41 -6.10 -15.14
C LYS A 243 -8.53 -5.63 -14.21
N ARG A 244 -8.51 -6.07 -12.94
CA ARG A 244 -9.55 -5.68 -11.97
C ARG A 244 -9.52 -4.20 -11.63
N MET A 245 -8.34 -3.60 -11.57
CA MET A 245 -8.24 -2.16 -11.31
C MET A 245 -8.66 -1.33 -12.52
N MET A 246 -8.29 -1.74 -13.73
CA MET A 246 -8.76 -1.10 -14.96
C MET A 246 -10.29 -1.19 -15.07
N ALA A 247 -10.87 -2.35 -14.75
CA ALA A 247 -12.32 -2.56 -14.73
C ALA A 247 -13.02 -1.63 -13.72
N ALA A 248 -12.47 -1.52 -12.50
CA ALA A 248 -13.03 -0.65 -11.47
C ALA A 248 -13.00 0.83 -11.89
N VAL A 249 -11.87 1.29 -12.44
CA VAL A 249 -11.73 2.69 -12.89
C VAL A 249 -12.60 2.99 -14.12
N GLU A 250 -12.78 2.03 -15.03
CA GLU A 250 -13.71 2.16 -16.15
C GLU A 250 -15.16 2.30 -15.65
N ALA A 251 -15.58 1.47 -14.70
CA ALA A 251 -16.90 1.56 -14.09
C ALA A 251 -17.12 2.91 -13.38
N LEU A 252 -16.18 3.32 -12.54
CA LEU A 252 -16.25 4.59 -11.79
C LEU A 252 -16.28 5.83 -12.68
N SER A 253 -15.57 5.82 -13.79
CA SER A 253 -15.43 6.96 -14.68
C SER A 253 -16.45 6.98 -15.84
N GLY A 254 -17.05 5.84 -16.14
CA GLY A 254 -17.86 5.64 -17.36
C GLY A 254 -17.04 5.73 -18.65
N ARG A 255 -15.70 5.64 -18.59
CA ARG A 255 -14.81 5.84 -19.74
C ARG A 255 -13.69 4.82 -19.75
N LYS A 256 -13.43 4.23 -20.92
CA LYS A 256 -12.24 3.39 -21.16
C LYS A 256 -10.95 4.21 -21.14
N GLY A 257 -9.86 3.57 -20.71
CA GLY A 257 -8.53 4.15 -20.78
C GLY A 257 -8.27 5.30 -19.78
N GLN A 258 -9.05 5.37 -18.70
CA GLN A 258 -8.81 6.34 -17.64
C GLN A 258 -7.74 5.89 -16.63
N LEU A 259 -7.33 4.64 -16.65
CA LEU A 259 -6.20 4.10 -15.89
C LEU A 259 -5.26 3.36 -16.84
N ASP A 260 -4.00 3.71 -16.78
CA ASP A 260 -2.88 2.98 -17.38
C ASP A 260 -2.01 2.41 -16.25
N ILE A 261 -1.64 1.12 -16.33
CA ILE A 261 -0.81 0.45 -15.33
C ILE A 261 0.48 -0.03 -15.99
N GLN A 262 1.59 0.53 -15.57
CA GLN A 262 2.92 0.16 -16.01
C GLN A 262 3.53 -0.84 -15.02
N LEU A 263 3.95 -2.01 -15.53
CA LEU A 263 4.58 -3.05 -14.72
C LEU A 263 6.11 -2.89 -14.73
N CYS A 264 6.66 -2.64 -13.56
CA CYS A 264 8.10 -2.54 -13.33
C CYS A 264 8.64 -3.92 -12.93
N GLN A 265 9.66 -4.41 -13.65
CA GLN A 265 10.30 -5.69 -13.38
C GLN A 265 11.03 -5.70 -12.03
N LEU A 266 11.11 -6.87 -11.43
CA LEU A 266 11.86 -7.08 -10.19
C LEU A 266 13.34 -6.76 -10.38
N VAL A 267 13.96 -6.24 -9.32
CA VAL A 267 15.40 -6.00 -9.24
C VAL A 267 16.05 -7.16 -8.48
N ASN A 268 17.01 -7.80 -9.09
CA ASN A 268 17.86 -8.78 -8.43
C ASN A 268 19.24 -8.16 -8.20
N LEU A 269 19.63 -8.01 -6.94
CA LEU A 269 21.00 -7.70 -6.59
C LEU A 269 21.83 -8.97 -6.61
N MET A 270 23.03 -8.90 -7.17
CA MET A 270 23.93 -10.03 -7.30
C MET A 270 25.19 -9.77 -6.49
N GLU A 271 25.60 -10.74 -5.68
CA GLU A 271 26.89 -10.76 -4.97
C GLU A 271 27.60 -12.06 -5.34
N ASP A 272 28.82 -12.00 -5.81
CA ASP A 272 29.62 -13.14 -6.31
C ASP A 272 28.85 -14.04 -7.31
N GLY A 273 28.05 -13.43 -8.19
CA GLY A 273 27.27 -14.14 -9.21
C GLY A 273 26.03 -14.86 -8.68
N LYS A 274 25.64 -14.64 -7.42
CA LYS A 274 24.44 -15.21 -6.80
C LYS A 274 23.45 -14.10 -6.43
N PRO A 275 22.12 -14.34 -6.58
CA PRO A 275 21.12 -13.36 -6.17
C PRO A 275 21.10 -13.20 -4.65
N VAL A 276 21.18 -11.95 -4.17
CA VAL A 276 20.99 -11.58 -2.76
C VAL A 276 19.50 -11.65 -2.43
N LYS A 277 19.14 -12.49 -1.47
CA LYS A 277 17.75 -12.58 -1.02
C LYS A 277 17.42 -11.41 -0.10
N MET A 278 16.60 -10.48 -0.58
CA MET A 278 16.13 -9.33 0.19
C MET A 278 14.80 -9.65 0.90
N SER A 279 14.73 -9.36 2.20
CA SER A 279 13.51 -9.52 2.99
C SER A 279 13.50 -8.58 4.19
N LYS A 280 12.53 -7.66 4.23
CA LYS A 280 12.31 -6.79 5.41
C LYS A 280 11.98 -7.61 6.67
N ARG A 281 11.22 -8.71 6.53
CA ARG A 281 10.89 -9.62 7.63
C ARG A 281 12.09 -10.38 8.18
N ALA A 282 13.09 -10.64 7.36
CA ALA A 282 14.35 -11.28 7.79
C ALA A 282 15.41 -10.25 8.20
N GLY A 283 15.16 -8.96 8.04
CA GLY A 283 16.14 -7.90 8.32
C GLY A 283 17.29 -7.83 7.31
N THR A 284 17.18 -8.54 6.19
CA THR A 284 18.23 -8.62 5.15
C THR A 284 17.76 -7.92 3.88
N PHE A 285 18.21 -6.68 3.66
CA PHE A 285 17.95 -5.95 2.42
C PHE A 285 18.97 -4.81 2.26
N VAL A 286 19.21 -4.44 1.02
CA VAL A 286 20.06 -3.30 0.68
C VAL A 286 19.15 -2.08 0.51
N THR A 287 19.43 -1.04 1.24
CA THR A 287 18.63 0.20 1.19
C THR A 287 18.97 0.99 -0.09
N VAL A 288 18.14 1.99 -0.38
CA VAL A 288 18.42 2.94 -1.48
C VAL A 288 19.67 3.78 -1.18
N ARG A 289 20.04 3.93 0.10
CA ARG A 289 21.22 4.71 0.54
C ARG A 289 22.53 3.94 0.45
N ASP A 290 22.51 2.61 0.53
CA ASP A 290 23.69 1.75 0.37
C ASP A 290 24.16 1.71 -1.09
#